data_ce33ba92b08b2ef450598b60740b6611
#
_entry.id   ce33ba92b08b2ef450598b60740b6611
#
_cell.length_a   1.000
_cell.length_b   1.000
_cell.length_c   1.000
_cell.angle_alpha   90.00
_cell.angle_beta   90.00
_cell.angle_gamma   90.00
#
_symmetry.space_group_name_H-M   'P 1'
#
loop_
_entity.id
_entity.type
_entity.pdbx_description
1 polymer ?
#
loop_
_entity_poly.entity_id
_entity_poly.type
_entity_poly.pdbx_seq_one_letter_code
_entity_poly.pdbx_strand_id
1 'polypeptide(L)'
;LAWLDKLKAALPDIVIENCSSGGGRIEPKRMGMVSMCSFSDAHECAEIPFVAANVSRVIPARQSQIWAVLREKDTPSRTVYSLCAAMMGRICLSGDVLDMSKEKVALIQEGLSFYAQVKDIVAEGDIADIDCNIEYYRAPFGRQIYQKRLGDRLLVLIHALQDPSAVEVPLPGYRPLRAYTDCAWTFEGGVLRLAAAQETPVGFSFAEGLRPLSGQDMIFRAGAFLFEKS
;
A
#
# COMPACT_ATOMS: atom_id res chain seq x y z
N LEU A 1 22.46 21.01 -4.61
CA LEU A 1 21.17 21.18 -5.32
C LEU A 1 21.38 21.85 -6.68
N ALA A 2 22.20 22.91 -6.79
CA ALA A 2 22.49 23.58 -8.07
C ALA A 2 22.99 22.64 -9.19
N TRP A 3 23.61 21.52 -8.85
CA TRP A 3 24.00 20.50 -9.82
C TRP A 3 22.78 19.77 -10.42
N LEU A 4 21.77 19.48 -9.62
CA LEU A 4 20.52 18.87 -10.10
C LEU A 4 19.76 19.79 -11.06
N ASP A 5 19.77 21.11 -10.79
CA ASP A 5 19.17 22.10 -11.71
C ASP A 5 19.88 22.10 -13.08
N LYS A 6 21.21 22.05 -13.07
CA LYS A 6 22.00 21.96 -14.30
C LYS A 6 21.74 20.64 -15.05
N LEU A 7 21.62 19.52 -14.33
CA LEU A 7 21.33 18.21 -14.93
C LEU A 7 19.95 18.22 -15.59
N LYS A 8 18.92 18.72 -14.92
CA LYS A 8 17.56 18.82 -15.49
C LYS A 8 17.49 19.77 -16.68
N ALA A 9 18.26 20.87 -16.65
CA ALA A 9 18.35 21.78 -17.80
C ALA A 9 19.01 21.13 -19.01
N ALA A 10 20.02 20.27 -18.79
CA ALA A 10 20.72 19.55 -19.86
C ALA A 10 19.93 18.33 -20.36
N LEU A 11 19.13 17.68 -19.49
CA LEU A 11 18.38 16.47 -19.76
C LEU A 11 16.96 16.64 -19.19
N PRO A 12 16.04 17.34 -19.89
CA PRO A 12 14.71 17.67 -19.36
C PRO A 12 13.84 16.46 -18.98
N ASP A 13 14.00 15.34 -19.68
CA ASP A 13 13.23 14.12 -19.51
C ASP A 13 13.84 13.14 -18.50
N ILE A 14 14.95 13.53 -17.84
CA ILE A 14 15.61 12.64 -16.88
C ILE A 14 14.70 12.35 -15.69
N VAL A 15 14.59 11.06 -15.34
CA VAL A 15 13.93 10.60 -14.10
C VAL A 15 14.98 10.52 -13.00
N ILE A 16 14.78 11.31 -11.96
CA ILE A 16 15.68 11.35 -10.80
C ILE A 16 14.96 10.72 -9.62
N GLU A 17 15.52 9.62 -9.13
CA GLU A 17 15.09 9.01 -7.87
C GLU A 17 15.94 9.54 -6.71
N ASN A 18 15.28 10.02 -5.67
CA ASN A 18 15.89 10.39 -4.41
C ASN A 18 15.89 9.19 -3.48
N CYS A 19 16.99 8.47 -3.42
CA CYS A 19 17.19 7.37 -2.49
C CYS A 19 18.09 7.84 -1.34
N SER A 20 17.65 7.71 -0.11
CA SER A 20 18.41 8.13 1.06
C SER A 20 17.92 7.44 2.32
N SER A 21 18.26 6.15 2.46
CA SER A 21 18.04 5.37 3.68
C SER A 21 16.61 5.58 4.25
N GLY A 22 15.60 5.33 3.41
CA GLY A 22 14.21 5.39 3.87
C GLY A 22 13.73 6.76 4.31
N GLY A 23 13.81 7.75 3.43
CA GLY A 23 13.20 9.05 3.64
C GLY A 23 14.10 10.10 4.30
N GLY A 24 15.40 9.86 4.43
CA GLY A 24 16.34 10.81 5.02
C GLY A 24 16.48 12.16 4.27
N ARG A 25 15.87 12.30 3.09
CA ARG A 25 15.95 13.50 2.24
C ARG A 25 14.63 13.85 1.59
N ILE A 26 13.55 13.83 2.34
CA ILE A 26 12.20 14.16 1.85
C ILE A 26 11.77 15.60 2.11
N GLU A 27 12.71 16.49 2.38
CA GLU A 27 12.38 17.91 2.55
C GLU A 27 11.83 18.53 1.24
N PRO A 28 10.90 19.50 1.33
CA PRO A 28 10.17 20.04 0.17
C PRO A 28 11.06 20.55 -0.95
N LYS A 29 12.19 21.20 -0.63
CA LYS A 29 13.13 21.73 -1.63
C LYS A 29 13.72 20.63 -2.49
N ARG A 30 14.09 19.49 -1.89
CA ARG A 30 14.65 18.37 -2.62
C ARG A 30 13.56 17.63 -3.40
N MET A 31 12.40 17.42 -2.79
CA MET A 31 11.27 16.80 -3.46
C MET A 31 10.80 17.58 -4.69
N GLY A 32 10.91 18.89 -4.69
CA GLY A 32 10.65 19.73 -5.87
C GLY A 32 11.66 19.55 -7.02
N MET A 33 12.79 18.89 -6.78
CA MET A 33 13.86 18.70 -7.75
C MET A 33 13.96 17.27 -8.28
N VAL A 34 13.23 16.33 -7.71
CA VAL A 34 13.29 14.91 -8.04
C VAL A 34 11.97 14.38 -8.57
N SER A 35 12.01 13.29 -9.30
CA SER A 35 10.81 12.67 -9.89
C SER A 35 10.10 11.76 -8.91
N MET A 36 10.84 11.11 -8.03
CA MET A 36 10.31 10.18 -7.03
C MET A 36 11.31 9.97 -5.89
N CYS A 37 10.82 9.42 -4.80
CA CYS A 37 11.58 9.11 -3.60
C CYS A 37 11.10 7.80 -3.00
N SER A 38 12.03 6.91 -2.64
CA SER A 38 11.78 5.85 -1.69
C SER A 38 11.80 6.43 -0.27
N PHE A 39 10.72 6.27 0.48
CA PHE A 39 10.58 6.83 1.82
C PHE A 39 10.90 5.83 2.93
N SER A 40 11.12 4.56 2.60
CA SER A 40 11.43 3.52 3.58
C SER A 40 12.32 2.45 2.97
N ASP A 41 13.33 2.03 3.72
CA ASP A 41 14.14 0.84 3.42
C ASP A 41 13.56 -0.41 4.10
N ALA A 42 12.34 -0.34 4.65
CA ALA A 42 11.67 -1.49 5.22
C ALA A 42 11.37 -2.52 4.13
N HIS A 43 11.87 -3.73 4.32
CA HIS A 43 11.66 -4.87 3.43
C HIS A 43 10.51 -5.78 3.94
N GLU A 44 10.04 -5.53 5.15
CA GLU A 44 8.89 -6.23 5.72
C GLU A 44 7.60 -5.47 5.44
N CYS A 45 6.57 -6.18 5.01
CA CYS A 45 5.33 -5.54 4.55
C CYS A 45 4.47 -4.99 5.68
N ALA A 46 4.68 -5.43 6.92
CA ALA A 46 3.76 -5.16 8.03
C ALA A 46 3.52 -3.67 8.28
N GLU A 47 4.58 -2.86 8.34
CA GLU A 47 4.49 -1.42 8.63
C GLU A 47 4.32 -0.54 7.40
N ILE A 48 4.57 -1.05 6.20
CA ILE A 48 4.57 -0.25 4.96
C ILE A 48 3.26 0.53 4.75
N PRO A 49 2.05 -0.06 4.89
CA PRO A 49 0.83 0.69 4.65
C PRO A 49 0.68 1.90 5.59
N PHE A 50 1.11 1.77 6.84
CA PHE A 50 0.97 2.85 7.84
C PHE A 50 1.98 3.96 7.59
N VAL A 51 3.21 3.61 7.22
CA VAL A 51 4.23 4.57 6.79
C VAL A 51 3.77 5.29 5.53
N ALA A 52 3.28 4.57 4.52
CA ALA A 52 2.81 5.11 3.24
C ALA A 52 1.65 6.11 3.43
N ALA A 53 0.65 5.76 4.25
CA ALA A 53 -0.48 6.63 4.53
C ALA A 53 -0.05 7.93 5.23
N ASN A 54 0.89 7.86 6.18
CA ASN A 54 1.39 9.05 6.85
C ASN A 54 2.24 9.93 5.91
N VAL A 55 3.11 9.31 5.11
CA VAL A 55 3.94 10.03 4.12
C VAL A 55 3.09 10.71 3.05
N SER A 56 1.96 10.13 2.66
CA SER A 56 1.04 10.70 1.66
C SER A 56 0.47 12.08 2.04
N ARG A 57 0.54 12.45 3.33
CA ARG A 57 0.15 13.78 3.82
C ARG A 57 1.16 14.88 3.49
N VAL A 58 2.40 14.50 3.16
CA VAL A 58 3.51 15.45 2.92
C VAL A 58 4.17 15.26 1.56
N ILE A 59 4.06 14.07 0.96
CA ILE A 59 4.62 13.74 -0.35
C ILE A 59 3.50 13.28 -1.27
N PRO A 60 3.35 13.88 -2.46
CA PRO A 60 2.39 13.40 -3.46
C PRO A 60 2.62 11.92 -3.79
N ALA A 61 1.55 11.14 -3.89
CA ALA A 61 1.63 9.71 -4.18
C ALA A 61 2.38 9.42 -5.51
N ARG A 62 2.28 10.32 -6.51
CA ARG A 62 3.03 10.20 -7.77
C ARG A 62 4.55 10.29 -7.59
N GLN A 63 5.05 10.83 -6.47
CA GLN A 63 6.46 10.90 -6.12
C GLN A 63 6.87 9.85 -5.08
N SER A 64 5.91 9.18 -4.45
CA SER A 64 6.15 8.19 -3.39
C SER A 64 6.34 6.81 -4.01
N GLN A 65 7.56 6.31 -4.03
CA GLN A 65 7.88 4.94 -4.44
C GLN A 65 7.72 4.00 -3.24
N ILE A 66 6.89 2.98 -3.40
CA ILE A 66 6.56 2.03 -2.33
C ILE A 66 6.99 0.64 -2.75
N TRP A 67 7.80 0.01 -1.92
CA TRP A 67 8.31 -1.33 -2.19
C TRP A 67 7.27 -2.39 -1.87
N ALA A 68 6.98 -3.24 -2.85
CA ALA A 68 6.33 -4.52 -2.68
C ALA A 68 7.40 -5.60 -2.77
N VAL A 69 7.96 -6.00 -1.63
CA VAL A 69 8.95 -7.07 -1.56
C VAL A 69 8.21 -8.39 -1.47
N LEU A 70 8.20 -9.13 -2.57
CA LEU A 70 7.41 -10.35 -2.75
C LEU A 70 8.36 -11.56 -2.79
N ARG A 71 8.01 -12.61 -2.05
CA ARG A 71 8.80 -13.83 -1.98
C ARG A 71 7.96 -15.04 -2.33
N GLU A 72 8.57 -16.08 -2.91
CA GLU A 72 7.86 -17.33 -3.22
C GLU A 72 7.22 -17.95 -1.97
N LYS A 73 7.89 -17.90 -0.84
CA LYS A 73 7.40 -18.43 0.44
C LYS A 73 6.27 -17.64 1.09
N ASP A 74 5.98 -16.42 0.62
CA ASP A 74 4.90 -15.61 1.18
C ASP A 74 3.54 -16.26 0.92
N THR A 75 2.63 -16.15 1.89
CA THR A 75 1.24 -16.56 1.70
C THR A 75 0.55 -15.66 0.66
N PRO A 76 -0.53 -16.11 0.01
CA PRO A 76 -1.35 -15.25 -0.85
C PRO A 76 -1.78 -13.96 -0.14
N SER A 77 -2.23 -14.05 1.10
CA SER A 77 -2.67 -12.90 1.91
C SER A 77 -1.55 -11.88 2.13
N ARG A 78 -0.31 -12.34 2.41
CA ARG A 78 0.85 -11.47 2.53
C ARG A 78 1.20 -10.80 1.20
N THR A 79 1.08 -11.53 0.08
CA THR A 79 1.31 -10.99 -1.26
C THR A 79 0.30 -9.89 -1.59
N VAL A 80 -0.99 -10.13 -1.35
CA VAL A 80 -2.08 -9.15 -1.54
C VAL A 80 -1.86 -7.93 -0.64
N TYR A 81 -1.52 -8.15 0.64
CA TYR A 81 -1.24 -7.08 1.60
C TYR A 81 -0.11 -6.17 1.12
N SER A 82 1.01 -6.75 0.66
CA SER A 82 2.16 -6.00 0.15
C SER A 82 1.82 -5.18 -1.11
N LEU A 83 1.07 -5.76 -2.04
CA LEU A 83 0.65 -5.06 -3.25
C LEU A 83 -0.35 -3.96 -2.96
N CYS A 84 -1.36 -4.19 -2.10
CA CYS A 84 -2.30 -3.16 -1.67
C CYS A 84 -1.58 -1.99 -0.98
N ALA A 85 -0.54 -2.26 -0.17
CA ALA A 85 0.28 -1.21 0.43
C ALA A 85 0.99 -0.37 -0.63
N ALA A 86 1.60 -1.02 -1.63
CA ALA A 86 2.31 -0.34 -2.71
C ALA A 86 1.38 0.47 -3.63
N MET A 87 0.08 0.15 -3.68
CA MET A 87 -0.93 0.92 -4.42
C MET A 87 -1.22 2.30 -3.83
N MET A 88 -0.68 2.64 -2.66
CA MET A 88 -0.76 4.00 -2.12
C MET A 88 0.14 5.00 -2.86
N GLY A 89 1.06 4.53 -3.71
CA GLY A 89 1.98 5.33 -4.49
C GLY A 89 2.42 4.63 -5.77
N ARG A 90 3.69 4.83 -6.15
CA ARG A 90 4.31 4.14 -7.28
C ARG A 90 4.80 2.77 -6.83
N ILE A 91 4.25 1.73 -7.40
CA ILE A 91 4.66 0.36 -7.06
C ILE A 91 6.10 0.12 -7.51
N CYS A 92 6.94 -0.36 -6.58
CA CYS A 92 8.25 -0.91 -6.86
C CYS A 92 8.26 -2.40 -6.52
N LEU A 93 8.22 -3.25 -7.53
CA LEU A 93 8.30 -4.69 -7.33
C LEU A 93 9.74 -5.11 -7.01
N SER A 94 9.91 -5.93 -6.00
CA SER A 94 11.19 -6.48 -5.56
C SER A 94 11.01 -7.89 -5.00
N GLY A 95 12.12 -8.57 -4.73
CA GLY A 95 12.13 -9.93 -4.17
C GLY A 95 12.37 -11.01 -5.22
N ASP A 96 11.75 -12.17 -5.02
CA ASP A 96 12.06 -13.40 -5.78
C ASP A 96 11.29 -13.52 -7.11
N VAL A 97 11.00 -12.39 -7.78
CA VAL A 97 10.03 -12.31 -8.90
C VAL A 97 10.32 -13.31 -10.05
N LEU A 98 11.59 -13.65 -10.25
CA LEU A 98 11.99 -14.59 -11.32
C LEU A 98 11.75 -16.06 -10.97
N ASP A 99 11.68 -16.39 -9.67
CA ASP A 99 11.62 -17.77 -9.16
C ASP A 99 10.22 -18.12 -8.62
N MET A 100 9.21 -17.31 -8.93
CA MET A 100 7.84 -17.49 -8.42
C MET A 100 7.05 -18.53 -9.20
N SER A 101 6.19 -19.26 -8.48
CA SER A 101 5.18 -20.14 -9.05
C SER A 101 4.22 -19.38 -9.98
N LYS A 102 3.60 -20.11 -10.92
CA LYS A 102 2.63 -19.51 -11.85
C LYS A 102 1.43 -18.91 -11.13
N GLU A 103 0.99 -19.55 -10.06
CA GLU A 103 -0.12 -19.13 -9.22
C GLU A 103 0.17 -17.79 -8.56
N LYS A 104 1.38 -17.62 -8.03
CA LYS A 104 1.81 -16.36 -7.43
C LYS A 104 1.97 -15.26 -8.45
N VAL A 105 2.57 -15.57 -9.61
CA VAL A 105 2.67 -14.63 -10.74
C VAL A 105 1.28 -14.17 -11.18
N ALA A 106 0.29 -15.07 -11.28
CA ALA A 106 -1.07 -14.71 -11.65
C ALA A 106 -1.71 -13.74 -10.63
N LEU A 107 -1.53 -14.00 -9.34
CA LEU A 107 -2.01 -13.12 -8.27
C LEU A 107 -1.39 -11.71 -8.35
N ILE A 108 -0.09 -11.64 -8.62
CA ILE A 108 0.63 -10.37 -8.81
C ILE A 108 0.12 -9.64 -10.06
N GLN A 109 -0.05 -10.35 -11.18
CA GLN A 109 -0.57 -9.79 -12.43
C GLN A 109 -1.98 -9.23 -12.26
N GLU A 110 -2.84 -9.89 -11.50
CA GLU A 110 -4.16 -9.38 -11.16
C GLU A 110 -4.08 -8.06 -10.38
N GLY A 111 -3.21 -7.99 -9.37
CA GLY A 111 -2.96 -6.76 -8.60
C GLY A 111 -2.43 -5.62 -9.48
N LEU A 112 -1.49 -5.90 -10.39
CA LEU A 112 -0.97 -4.91 -11.32
C LEU A 112 -2.03 -4.46 -12.34
N SER A 113 -2.89 -5.38 -12.79
CA SER A 113 -4.04 -5.07 -13.65
C SER A 113 -5.06 -4.19 -12.93
N PHE A 114 -5.30 -4.41 -11.64
CA PHE A 114 -6.11 -3.53 -10.81
C PHE A 114 -5.46 -2.14 -10.69
N TYR A 115 -4.17 -2.08 -10.34
CA TYR A 115 -3.43 -0.83 -10.21
C TYR A 115 -3.45 -0.01 -11.49
N ALA A 116 -3.34 -0.65 -12.66
CA ALA A 116 -3.40 0.05 -13.95
C ALA A 116 -4.72 0.82 -14.16
N GLN A 117 -5.83 0.39 -13.53
CA GLN A 117 -7.14 1.06 -13.61
C GLN A 117 -7.30 2.20 -12.60
N VAL A 118 -6.51 2.21 -11.53
CA VAL A 118 -6.62 3.19 -10.45
C VAL A 118 -5.40 4.11 -10.33
N LYS A 119 -4.38 3.94 -11.16
CA LYS A 119 -3.12 4.70 -11.09
C LYS A 119 -3.30 6.21 -11.19
N ASP A 120 -4.31 6.67 -11.90
CA ASP A 120 -4.67 8.08 -12.00
C ASP A 120 -5.31 8.59 -10.70
N ILE A 121 -6.17 7.81 -10.04
CA ILE A 121 -6.69 8.12 -8.71
C ILE A 121 -5.54 8.19 -7.71
N VAL A 122 -4.59 7.25 -7.80
CA VAL A 122 -3.41 7.25 -6.92
C VAL A 122 -2.56 8.49 -7.15
N ALA A 123 -2.29 8.86 -8.40
CA ALA A 123 -1.41 9.97 -8.76
C ALA A 123 -2.03 11.35 -8.46
N GLU A 124 -3.29 11.55 -8.83
CA GLU A 124 -3.93 12.86 -8.92
C GLU A 124 -5.16 13.00 -7.98
N GLY A 125 -5.66 11.91 -7.40
CA GLY A 125 -6.81 11.96 -6.51
C GLY A 125 -6.49 12.60 -5.17
N ASP A 126 -7.49 13.22 -4.55
CA ASP A 126 -7.41 13.75 -3.20
C ASP A 126 -7.54 12.63 -2.17
N ILE A 127 -6.87 12.77 -1.03
CA ILE A 127 -7.11 11.91 0.13
C ILE A 127 -8.49 12.26 0.67
N ALA A 128 -9.43 11.31 0.54
CA ALA A 128 -10.79 11.50 1.01
C ALA A 128 -10.91 11.18 2.51
N ASP A 129 -10.20 10.15 2.97
CA ASP A 129 -10.18 9.75 4.38
C ASP A 129 -8.98 8.84 4.70
N ILE A 130 -8.54 8.88 5.96
CA ILE A 130 -7.58 7.93 6.54
C ILE A 130 -8.08 7.59 7.95
N ASP A 131 -8.68 6.40 8.11
CA ASP A 131 -9.02 5.83 9.42
C ASP A 131 -7.97 4.78 9.79
N CYS A 132 -7.33 4.96 10.94
CA CYS A 132 -6.28 4.06 11.42
C CYS A 132 -6.32 3.97 12.93
N ASN A 133 -6.47 2.75 13.46
CA ASN A 133 -6.43 2.48 14.88
C ASN A 133 -5.11 1.85 15.37
N ILE A 134 -4.07 1.88 14.53
CA ILE A 134 -2.76 1.35 14.88
C ILE A 134 -1.97 2.42 15.62
N GLU A 135 -1.67 2.17 16.88
CA GLU A 135 -1.02 3.13 17.77
C GLU A 135 0.51 3.10 17.67
N TYR A 136 1.08 1.94 17.31
CA TYR A 136 2.52 1.76 17.34
C TYR A 136 3.03 0.96 16.15
N TYR A 137 3.80 1.63 15.28
CA TYR A 137 4.24 1.05 14.02
C TYR A 137 5.20 -0.15 14.13
N ARG A 138 5.93 -0.27 15.24
CA ARG A 138 6.86 -1.40 15.48
C ARG A 138 6.18 -2.68 15.96
N ALA A 139 4.95 -2.55 16.44
CA ALA A 139 4.08 -3.67 16.81
C ALA A 139 2.68 -3.41 16.25
N PRO A 140 2.54 -3.33 14.94
CA PRO A 140 1.27 -2.94 14.35
C PRO A 140 0.24 -4.04 14.59
N PHE A 141 -0.80 -3.68 15.32
CA PHE A 141 -2.00 -4.47 15.56
C PHE A 141 -3.20 -3.58 15.30
N GLY A 142 -4.08 -4.00 14.41
CA GLY A 142 -5.28 -3.23 14.09
C GLY A 142 -5.49 -3.08 12.59
N ARG A 143 -6.14 -2.00 12.21
CA ARG A 143 -6.53 -1.76 10.82
C ARG A 143 -6.25 -0.34 10.37
N GLN A 144 -6.14 -0.20 9.05
CA GLN A 144 -6.13 1.07 8.35
C GLN A 144 -7.04 1.01 7.14
N ILE A 145 -7.84 2.05 6.96
CA ILE A 145 -8.64 2.32 5.77
C ILE A 145 -8.10 3.61 5.17
N TYR A 146 -7.66 3.53 3.93
CA TYR A 146 -7.13 4.67 3.18
C TYR A 146 -7.98 4.90 1.93
N GLN A 147 -8.50 6.11 1.76
CA GLN A 147 -9.41 6.44 0.69
C GLN A 147 -8.87 7.59 -0.16
N LYS A 148 -8.90 7.43 -1.49
CA LYS A 148 -8.59 8.48 -2.46
C LYS A 148 -9.71 8.62 -3.47
N ARG A 149 -10.02 9.87 -3.82
CA ARG A 149 -11.09 10.20 -4.77
C ARG A 149 -10.56 11.04 -5.92
N LEU A 150 -10.99 10.68 -7.13
CA LEU A 150 -10.80 11.47 -8.35
C LEU A 150 -12.12 11.55 -9.12
N GLY A 151 -12.73 12.72 -9.13
CA GLY A 151 -14.08 12.89 -9.66
C GLY A 151 -15.09 12.03 -8.93
N ASP A 152 -15.80 11.19 -9.66
CA ASP A 152 -16.82 10.27 -9.13
C ASP A 152 -16.25 8.91 -8.71
N ARG A 153 -14.97 8.64 -8.98
CA ARG A 153 -14.31 7.40 -8.62
C ARG A 153 -13.62 7.48 -7.25
N LEU A 154 -13.75 6.41 -6.49
CA LEU A 154 -13.16 6.25 -5.16
C LEU A 154 -12.35 4.96 -5.10
N LEU A 155 -11.10 5.08 -4.70
CA LEU A 155 -10.23 3.96 -4.33
C LEU A 155 -10.25 3.81 -2.81
N VAL A 156 -10.58 2.60 -2.35
CA VAL A 156 -10.53 2.22 -0.92
C VAL A 156 -9.48 1.13 -0.75
N LEU A 157 -8.47 1.39 0.07
CA LEU A 157 -7.45 0.42 0.46
C LEU A 157 -7.64 0.07 1.93
N ILE A 158 -7.82 -1.22 2.21
CA ILE A 158 -7.97 -1.74 3.57
C ILE A 158 -6.76 -2.59 3.90
N HIS A 159 -6.17 -2.38 5.08
CA HIS A 159 -5.15 -3.23 5.68
C HIS A 159 -5.57 -3.56 7.11
N ALA A 160 -5.61 -4.83 7.43
CA ALA A 160 -5.78 -5.31 8.79
C ALA A 160 -4.64 -6.28 9.11
N LEU A 161 -3.93 -5.99 10.19
CA LEU A 161 -2.77 -6.75 10.63
C LEU A 161 -3.01 -7.25 12.05
N GLN A 162 -2.94 -8.57 12.23
CA GLN A 162 -3.21 -9.24 13.51
C GLN A 162 -4.60 -8.96 14.11
N ASP A 163 -5.46 -8.25 13.40
CA ASP A 163 -6.83 -7.97 13.79
C ASP A 163 -7.77 -8.94 13.06
N PRO A 164 -8.42 -9.89 13.74
CA PRO A 164 -9.31 -10.85 13.12
C PRO A 164 -10.71 -10.27 12.84
N SER A 165 -11.03 -9.07 13.31
CA SER A 165 -12.37 -8.49 13.23
C SER A 165 -12.76 -8.15 11.80
N ALA A 166 -14.05 -8.23 11.47
CA ALA A 166 -14.53 -7.70 10.21
C ALA A 166 -14.26 -6.18 10.11
N VAL A 167 -13.95 -5.71 8.90
CA VAL A 167 -13.77 -4.28 8.64
C VAL A 167 -14.94 -3.79 7.83
N GLU A 168 -15.63 -2.76 8.32
CA GLU A 168 -16.78 -2.14 7.65
C GLU A 168 -16.45 -0.70 7.27
N VAL A 169 -16.79 -0.32 6.03
CA VAL A 169 -16.57 1.02 5.47
C VAL A 169 -17.90 1.51 4.88
N PRO A 170 -18.56 2.49 5.51
CA PRO A 170 -19.76 3.11 4.95
C PRO A 170 -19.42 3.93 3.70
N LEU A 171 -20.08 3.62 2.59
CA LEU A 171 -19.89 4.28 1.28
C LEU A 171 -21.27 4.54 0.65
N PRO A 172 -22.11 5.37 1.27
CA PRO A 172 -23.45 5.66 0.74
C PRO A 172 -23.36 6.38 -0.61
N GLY A 173 -24.17 5.95 -1.58
CA GLY A 173 -24.20 6.55 -2.92
C GLY A 173 -23.05 6.12 -3.83
N TYR A 174 -22.34 5.06 -3.46
CA TYR A 174 -21.32 4.43 -4.32
C TYR A 174 -21.77 3.03 -4.73
N ARG A 175 -21.23 2.55 -5.86
CA ARG A 175 -21.35 1.16 -6.32
C ARG A 175 -19.96 0.58 -6.60
N PRO A 176 -19.73 -0.71 -6.32
CA PRO A 176 -18.46 -1.34 -6.59
C PRO A 176 -18.25 -1.56 -8.09
N LEU A 177 -17.04 -1.33 -8.57
CA LEU A 177 -16.62 -1.61 -9.94
C LEU A 177 -15.68 -2.81 -10.01
N ARG A 178 -14.68 -2.85 -9.12
CA ARG A 178 -13.66 -3.90 -9.10
C ARG A 178 -13.07 -4.04 -7.70
N ALA A 179 -12.62 -5.25 -7.38
CA ALA A 179 -11.85 -5.53 -6.17
C ALA A 179 -10.59 -6.33 -6.51
N TYR A 180 -9.56 -6.16 -5.67
CA TYR A 180 -8.38 -7.00 -5.60
C TYR A 180 -8.14 -7.37 -4.13
N THR A 181 -8.41 -8.59 -3.78
CA THR A 181 -8.29 -9.13 -2.41
C THR A 181 -8.39 -10.66 -2.47
N ASP A 182 -7.76 -11.35 -1.54
CA ASP A 182 -7.92 -12.79 -1.27
C ASP A 182 -8.93 -13.07 -0.14
N CYS A 183 -9.47 -12.01 0.47
CA CYS A 183 -10.47 -12.13 1.53
C CYS A 183 -11.88 -12.14 0.96
N ALA A 184 -12.80 -12.82 1.64
CA ALA A 184 -14.23 -12.67 1.36
C ALA A 184 -14.69 -11.25 1.68
N TRP A 185 -15.53 -10.69 0.82
CA TRP A 185 -16.08 -9.34 0.98
C TRP A 185 -17.49 -9.23 0.44
N THR A 186 -18.24 -8.26 0.93
CA THR A 186 -19.57 -7.90 0.44
C THR A 186 -19.72 -6.39 0.32
N PHE A 187 -20.69 -5.96 -0.49
CA PHE A 187 -21.14 -4.58 -0.53
C PHE A 187 -22.67 -4.55 -0.55
N GLU A 188 -23.27 -4.20 0.57
CA GLU A 188 -24.71 -4.23 0.78
C GLU A 188 -25.15 -2.99 1.57
N GLY A 189 -26.28 -2.39 1.19
CA GLY A 189 -26.80 -1.21 1.87
C GLY A 189 -25.85 -0.01 1.89
N GLY A 190 -24.91 0.08 0.92
CA GLY A 190 -23.90 1.14 0.90
C GLY A 190 -22.76 0.92 1.91
N VAL A 191 -22.55 -0.31 2.36
CA VAL A 191 -21.43 -0.66 3.27
C VAL A 191 -20.55 -1.73 2.62
N LEU A 192 -19.26 -1.41 2.45
CA LEU A 192 -18.22 -2.38 2.13
C LEU A 192 -17.83 -3.13 3.39
N ARG A 193 -17.87 -4.45 3.35
CA ARG A 193 -17.44 -5.31 4.44
C ARG A 193 -16.37 -6.30 3.98
N LEU A 194 -15.20 -6.22 4.60
CA LEU A 194 -14.17 -7.26 4.51
C LEU A 194 -14.41 -8.26 5.65
N ALA A 195 -14.54 -9.53 5.32
CA ALA A 195 -14.90 -10.57 6.30
C ALA A 195 -13.85 -10.70 7.42
N ALA A 196 -14.30 -11.15 8.59
CA ALA A 196 -13.42 -11.51 9.69
C ALA A 196 -12.46 -12.65 9.30
N ALA A 197 -11.27 -12.67 9.90
CA ALA A 197 -10.40 -13.83 9.80
C ALA A 197 -10.93 -14.98 10.66
N GLN A 198 -10.67 -16.21 10.22
CA GLN A 198 -10.96 -17.41 11.00
C GLN A 198 -9.80 -17.80 11.93
N GLU A 199 -8.66 -17.15 11.76
CA GLU A 199 -7.42 -17.46 12.45
C GLU A 199 -7.27 -16.62 13.73
N THR A 200 -6.58 -17.20 14.73
CA THR A 200 -6.25 -16.48 15.96
C THR A 200 -4.96 -15.69 15.78
N PRO A 201 -4.89 -14.41 16.18
CA PRO A 201 -3.66 -13.63 16.10
C PRO A 201 -2.53 -14.28 16.88
N VAL A 202 -1.36 -14.34 16.28
CA VAL A 202 -0.12 -14.73 16.96
C VAL A 202 0.52 -13.47 17.54
N GLY A 203 0.93 -13.54 18.82
CA GLY A 203 1.53 -12.40 19.49
C GLY A 203 2.86 -11.99 18.88
N PHE A 204 3.15 -10.68 18.86
CA PHE A 204 4.47 -10.17 18.55
C PHE A 204 5.45 -10.49 19.68
N SER A 205 6.59 -11.11 19.35
CA SER A 205 7.73 -11.18 20.27
C SER A 205 8.77 -10.14 19.86
N PHE A 206 9.04 -9.18 20.73
CA PHE A 206 10.15 -8.23 20.57
C PHE A 206 11.50 -8.76 21.06
N ALA A 207 11.54 -9.98 21.62
CA ALA A 207 12.71 -10.53 22.25
C ALA A 207 13.89 -10.78 21.29
N GLU A 208 13.63 -10.84 19.99
CA GLU A 208 14.64 -11.15 18.96
C GLU A 208 14.96 -9.97 18.02
N GLY A 209 14.72 -8.75 18.46
CA GLY A 209 14.96 -7.53 17.67
C GLY A 209 14.14 -7.51 16.40
N LEU A 210 13.36 -6.48 16.14
CA LEU A 210 12.61 -6.06 14.93
C LEU A 210 12.22 -7.11 13.85
N ARG A 211 12.38 -8.41 14.11
CA ARG A 211 11.89 -9.47 13.25
C ARG A 211 10.54 -9.91 13.77
N PRO A 212 9.45 -9.73 12.99
CA PRO A 212 8.25 -10.49 13.26
C PRO A 212 8.62 -11.97 13.32
N LEU A 213 8.12 -12.68 14.30
CA LEU A 213 8.06 -14.15 14.28
C LEU A 213 7.70 -14.56 12.86
N SER A 214 8.47 -15.43 12.25
CA SER A 214 8.47 -15.75 10.83
C SER A 214 7.17 -15.36 10.14
N GLY A 215 7.20 -14.51 9.10
CA GLY A 215 6.01 -13.91 8.50
C GLY A 215 4.96 -14.88 7.94
N GLN A 216 5.05 -16.16 8.31
CA GLN A 216 4.11 -17.24 8.06
C GLN A 216 3.00 -17.30 9.14
N ASP A 217 3.27 -16.73 10.34
CA ASP A 217 2.37 -16.85 11.49
C ASP A 217 1.52 -15.59 11.72
N MET A 218 1.66 -14.57 10.86
CA MET A 218 0.93 -13.30 11.00
C MET A 218 -0.35 -13.32 10.18
N ILE A 219 -1.43 -12.79 10.76
CA ILE A 219 -2.68 -12.55 10.05
C ILE A 219 -2.56 -11.26 9.24
N PHE A 220 -2.40 -11.41 7.93
CA PHE A 220 -2.45 -10.33 6.96
C PHE A 220 -3.80 -10.37 6.24
N ARG A 221 -4.53 -9.28 6.27
CA ARG A 221 -5.73 -9.10 5.45
C ARG A 221 -5.69 -7.77 4.75
N ALA A 222 -5.95 -7.75 3.48
CA ALA A 222 -6.00 -6.52 2.71
C ALA A 222 -6.96 -6.62 1.54
N GLY A 223 -7.36 -5.46 1.07
CA GLY A 223 -8.11 -5.33 -0.17
C GLY A 223 -8.00 -3.94 -0.76
N ALA A 224 -8.00 -3.90 -2.08
CA ALA A 224 -8.12 -2.70 -2.88
C ALA A 224 -9.46 -2.74 -3.63
N PHE A 225 -10.26 -1.71 -3.48
CA PHE A 225 -11.62 -1.65 -4.01
C PHE A 225 -11.81 -0.36 -4.79
N LEU A 226 -12.29 -0.49 -6.02
CA LEU A 226 -12.68 0.65 -6.87
C LEU A 226 -14.18 0.79 -6.85
N PHE A 227 -14.63 2.00 -6.55
CA PHE A 227 -16.02 2.41 -6.55
C PHE A 227 -16.26 3.59 -7.49
N GLU A 228 -17.50 3.78 -7.87
CA GLU A 228 -18.01 4.94 -8.59
C GLU A 228 -19.30 5.43 -7.92
N LYS A 229 -19.56 6.73 -7.95
CA LYS A 229 -20.87 7.28 -7.52
C LYS A 229 -22.00 6.69 -8.34
N SER A 230 -23.08 6.33 -7.67
CA SER A 230 -24.31 5.79 -8.25
C SER A 230 -25.12 6.86 -8.96
#